data_d0707b4714d1f4f002276c9ae1d76e11
#
_entry.id   d0707b4714d1f4f002276c9ae1d76e11
#
_cell.length_a   1.000
_cell.length_b   1.000
_cell.length_c   1.000
_cell.angle_alpha   90.00
_cell.angle_beta   90.00
_cell.angle_gamma   90.00
#
_symmetry.space_group_name_H-M   'P 1'
#
loop_
_entity.id
_entity.type
_entity.pdbx_description
1 polymer ?
#
loop_
_entity_poly.entity_id
_entity_poly.type
_entity_poly.pdbx_seq_one_letter_code
_entity_poly.pdbx_strand_id
1 'polypeptide(L)'
;MEFKTFLESSIDSLYSSTVDAFPNTKMRQHATDPIVISHLNWVPYVGMKTLFVKGLAQNEGREYSPTIVFKKVQYNPTEDYVELNANDGKIYRLNRLSLENNDVLLRCNCPDFFWRFNYYDHVDKSLYNRKRKKYESNGGLPANPLEMHGMGKHLI
;
A
#
# COMPACT_ATOMS: atom_id res chain seq x y z
N MET A 1 27.66 -10.68 -2.75
CA MET A 1 26.17 -10.72 -2.87
C MET A 1 25.62 -10.09 -1.60
N GLU A 2 25.13 -8.86 -1.70
CA GLU A 2 24.44 -8.25 -0.56
C GLU A 2 23.07 -8.93 -0.40
N PHE A 3 22.86 -9.55 0.74
CA PHE A 3 21.54 -10.01 1.11
C PHE A 3 20.70 -8.78 1.42
N LYS A 4 19.84 -8.39 0.50
CA LYS A 4 18.78 -7.42 0.82
C LYS A 4 17.90 -8.03 1.90
N THR A 5 18.02 -7.56 3.11
CA THR A 5 17.12 -7.92 4.19
C THR A 5 15.80 -7.21 3.89
N PHE A 6 14.82 -7.96 3.39
CA PHE A 6 13.47 -7.45 3.19
C PHE A 6 12.80 -7.32 4.56
N LEU A 7 12.76 -6.11 5.05
CA LEU A 7 12.08 -5.77 6.30
C LEU A 7 10.66 -5.33 6.00
N GLU A 8 9.80 -5.42 7.00
CA GLU A 8 8.48 -4.79 6.95
C GLU A 8 8.63 -3.30 6.68
N SER A 9 7.79 -2.76 5.80
CA SER A 9 7.94 -1.39 5.31
C SER A 9 6.80 -0.49 5.76
N SER A 10 7.12 0.78 6.02
CA SER A 10 6.18 1.87 6.20
C SER A 10 5.77 2.49 4.85
N ILE A 11 4.77 3.37 4.86
CA ILE A 11 4.33 4.09 3.65
C ILE A 11 5.47 4.92 3.05
N ASP A 12 6.22 5.65 3.87
CA ASP A 12 7.33 6.47 3.39
C ASP A 12 8.45 5.63 2.78
N SER A 13 8.76 4.50 3.37
CA SER A 13 9.72 3.54 2.85
C SER A 13 9.29 2.97 1.49
N LEU A 14 8.03 2.59 1.34
CA LEU A 14 7.48 2.09 0.08
C LEU A 14 7.41 3.17 -0.99
N TYR A 15 7.07 4.39 -0.62
CA TYR A 15 7.08 5.53 -1.54
C TYR A 15 8.49 5.83 -2.06
N SER A 16 9.48 5.91 -1.17
CA SER A 16 10.88 6.12 -1.53
C SER A 16 11.39 5.02 -2.46
N SER A 17 11.09 3.76 -2.15
CA SER A 17 11.43 2.63 -3.00
C SER A 17 10.80 2.72 -4.39
N THR A 18 9.54 3.18 -4.49
CA THR A 18 8.86 3.38 -5.77
C THR A 18 9.55 4.47 -6.61
N VAL A 19 9.92 5.57 -6.00
CA VAL A 19 10.65 6.66 -6.66
C VAL A 19 12.01 6.18 -7.15
N ASP A 20 12.73 5.42 -6.33
CA ASP A 20 14.04 4.87 -6.69
C ASP A 20 13.94 3.85 -7.82
N ALA A 21 12.89 3.04 -7.85
CA ALA A 21 12.65 2.06 -8.91
C ALA A 21 12.37 2.71 -10.28
N PHE A 22 11.80 3.91 -10.29
CA PHE A 22 11.39 4.60 -11.52
C PHE A 22 11.79 6.08 -11.54
N PRO A 23 13.09 6.40 -11.42
CA PRO A 23 13.55 7.77 -11.20
C PRO A 23 13.28 8.72 -12.39
N ASN A 24 13.20 8.19 -13.60
CA ASN A 24 13.07 8.97 -14.84
C ASN A 24 11.68 8.95 -15.46
N THR A 25 10.68 8.35 -14.80
CA THR A 25 9.34 8.20 -15.36
C THR A 25 8.26 8.63 -14.37
N LYS A 26 7.97 9.93 -14.34
CA LYS A 26 6.82 10.46 -13.56
C LYS A 26 5.49 9.79 -13.93
N MET A 27 5.32 9.39 -15.18
CA MET A 27 4.12 8.69 -15.66
C MET A 27 3.92 7.30 -15.03
N ARG A 28 4.97 6.69 -14.51
CA ARG A 28 4.88 5.37 -13.83
C ARG A 28 4.70 5.48 -12.32
N GLN A 29 5.09 6.62 -11.75
CA GLN A 29 4.93 6.90 -10.32
C GLN A 29 3.57 7.54 -10.04
N HIS A 30 3.04 8.30 -10.99
CA HIS A 30 1.79 9.06 -10.86
C HIS A 30 0.85 8.73 -12.02
N ALA A 31 -0.43 8.89 -11.78
CA ALA A 31 -1.43 8.78 -12.84
C ALA A 31 -1.29 9.93 -13.84
N THR A 32 -1.49 9.63 -15.13
CA THR A 32 -1.55 10.65 -16.20
C THR A 32 -2.84 11.44 -16.15
N ASP A 33 -3.94 10.79 -15.74
CA ASP A 33 -5.23 11.40 -15.52
C ASP A 33 -5.53 11.49 -14.02
N PRO A 34 -6.38 12.44 -13.60
CA PRO A 34 -6.75 12.57 -12.20
C PRO A 34 -7.34 11.27 -11.63
N ILE A 35 -6.88 10.90 -10.44
CA ILE A 35 -7.46 9.81 -9.66
C ILE A 35 -8.45 10.42 -8.68
N VAL A 36 -9.70 9.94 -8.73
CA VAL A 36 -10.75 10.37 -7.82
C VAL A 36 -11.04 9.27 -6.82
N ILE A 37 -10.84 9.56 -5.55
CA ILE A 37 -11.26 8.67 -4.46
C ILE A 37 -12.73 8.96 -4.16
N SER A 38 -13.62 8.06 -4.56
CA SER A 38 -15.05 8.23 -4.38
C SER A 38 -15.53 7.75 -3.01
N HIS A 39 -14.81 6.86 -2.36
CA HIS A 39 -15.22 6.28 -1.11
C HIS A 39 -14.03 5.75 -0.30
N LEU A 40 -14.06 5.95 1.03
CA LEU A 40 -13.10 5.37 1.96
C LEU A 40 -13.83 4.64 3.07
N ASN A 41 -13.47 3.39 3.29
CA ASN A 41 -13.95 2.56 4.38
C ASN A 41 -12.86 2.33 5.41
N TRP A 42 -13.18 2.57 6.66
CA TRP A 42 -12.30 2.39 7.80
C TRP A 42 -12.82 1.21 8.63
N VAL A 43 -12.04 0.12 8.67
CA VAL A 43 -12.43 -1.10 9.36
C VAL A 43 -11.38 -1.47 10.41
N PRO A 44 -11.61 -1.13 11.67
CA PRO A 44 -10.67 -1.45 12.76
C PRO A 44 -10.82 -2.90 13.23
N TYR A 45 -9.70 -3.53 13.51
CA TYR A 45 -9.60 -4.85 14.15
C TYR A 45 -8.78 -4.72 15.44
N VAL A 46 -9.45 -4.46 16.53
CA VAL A 46 -8.82 -4.16 17.83
C VAL A 46 -7.96 -5.32 18.33
N GLY A 47 -8.48 -6.54 18.27
CA GLY A 47 -7.77 -7.74 18.73
C GLY A 47 -6.51 -8.06 17.93
N MET A 48 -6.46 -7.68 16.66
CA MET A 48 -5.31 -7.89 15.77
C MET A 48 -4.37 -6.68 15.72
N LYS A 49 -4.71 -5.60 16.39
CA LYS A 49 -3.97 -4.33 16.36
C LYS A 49 -3.75 -3.82 14.94
N THR A 50 -4.76 -3.91 14.10
CA THR A 50 -4.72 -3.48 12.70
C THR A 50 -5.87 -2.54 12.37
N LEU A 51 -5.65 -1.70 11.35
CA LEU A 51 -6.66 -0.85 10.75
C LEU A 51 -6.65 -1.04 9.25
N PHE A 52 -7.75 -1.47 8.68
CA PHE A 52 -7.94 -1.59 7.24
C PHE A 52 -8.52 -0.29 6.70
N VAL A 53 -7.89 0.25 5.69
CA VAL A 53 -8.40 1.38 4.90
C VAL A 53 -8.60 0.90 3.48
N LYS A 54 -9.86 0.84 3.06
CA LYS A 54 -10.24 0.40 1.71
C LYS A 54 -10.81 1.59 0.95
N GLY A 55 -10.30 1.84 -0.24
CA GLY A 55 -10.78 2.91 -1.10
C GLY A 55 -11.46 2.39 -2.36
N LEU A 56 -12.24 3.26 -2.99
CA LEU A 56 -12.64 3.13 -4.38
C LEU A 56 -12.01 4.29 -5.15
N ALA A 57 -11.10 3.96 -6.05
CA ALA A 57 -10.40 4.92 -6.88
C ALA A 57 -10.89 4.83 -8.32
N GLN A 58 -11.27 5.95 -8.90
CA GLN A 58 -11.68 6.04 -10.31
C GLN A 58 -10.56 6.71 -11.12
N ASN A 59 -10.16 6.05 -12.18
CA ASN A 59 -9.13 6.54 -13.08
C ASN A 59 -9.38 6.00 -14.49
N GLU A 60 -9.37 6.86 -15.48
CA GLU A 60 -9.58 6.51 -16.90
C GLU A 60 -10.87 5.71 -17.15
N GLY A 61 -11.96 6.07 -16.49
CA GLY A 61 -13.27 5.41 -16.62
C GLY A 61 -13.34 4.02 -16.00
N ARG A 62 -12.33 3.61 -15.22
CA ARG A 62 -12.30 2.34 -14.50
C ARG A 62 -12.23 2.57 -13.00
N GLU A 63 -12.76 1.60 -12.26
CA GLU A 63 -12.76 1.59 -10.81
C GLU A 63 -11.78 0.56 -10.27
N TYR A 64 -10.98 0.97 -9.28
CA TYR A 64 -10.01 0.13 -8.59
C TYR A 64 -10.22 0.20 -7.09
N SER A 65 -9.82 -0.86 -6.39
CA SER A 65 -9.98 -0.99 -4.94
C SER A 65 -8.63 -1.08 -4.23
N PRO A 66 -7.94 0.04 -4.00
CA PRO A 66 -6.73 0.05 -3.19
C PRO A 66 -7.06 -0.27 -1.72
N THR A 67 -6.19 -1.03 -1.09
CA THR A 67 -6.29 -1.38 0.33
C THR A 67 -4.95 -1.17 1.02
N ILE A 68 -4.99 -0.50 2.16
CA ILE A 68 -3.85 -0.36 3.07
C ILE A 68 -4.25 -0.94 4.41
N VAL A 69 -3.40 -1.81 4.96
CA VAL A 69 -3.56 -2.34 6.31
C VAL A 69 -2.44 -1.78 7.17
N PHE A 70 -2.79 -0.93 8.12
CA PHE A 70 -1.84 -0.48 9.12
C PHE A 70 -1.69 -1.54 10.20
N LYS A 71 -0.44 -1.89 10.52
CA LYS A 71 -0.09 -2.82 11.59
C LYS A 71 0.37 -2.08 12.85
N LYS A 72 0.41 -2.78 13.96
CA LYS A 72 0.86 -2.23 15.26
C LYS A 72 0.06 -1.01 15.72
N VAL A 73 -1.23 -1.00 15.43
CA VAL A 73 -2.15 0.06 15.87
C VAL A 73 -2.47 -0.15 17.34
N GLN A 74 -2.32 0.91 18.14
CA GLN A 74 -2.68 0.90 19.55
C GLN A 74 -4.08 1.48 19.71
N TYR A 75 -5.02 0.64 20.15
CA TYR A 75 -6.38 1.05 20.45
C TYR A 75 -6.53 1.42 21.92
N ASN A 76 -7.38 2.44 22.17
CA ASN A 76 -7.64 2.97 23.51
C ASN A 76 -6.39 3.39 24.29
N PRO A 77 -5.48 4.18 23.71
CA PRO A 77 -4.37 4.74 24.46
C PRO A 77 -4.88 5.73 25.49
N THR A 78 -4.13 5.90 26.57
CA THR A 78 -4.51 6.81 27.67
C THR A 78 -4.27 8.28 27.32
N GLU A 79 -3.31 8.56 26.47
CA GLU A 79 -2.92 9.89 26.05
C GLU A 79 -2.68 9.94 24.54
N ASP A 80 -2.80 11.13 23.98
CA ASP A 80 -2.41 11.43 22.58
C ASP A 80 -3.08 10.52 21.54
N TYR A 81 -4.39 10.46 21.57
CA TYR A 81 -5.18 9.66 20.63
C TYR A 81 -5.91 10.51 19.60
N VAL A 82 -6.30 9.84 18.52
CA VAL A 82 -7.26 10.34 17.53
C VAL A 82 -8.54 9.51 17.60
N GLU A 83 -9.66 10.12 17.25
CA GLU A 83 -10.95 9.42 17.17
C GLU A 83 -11.25 9.09 15.69
N LEU A 84 -11.64 7.85 15.46
CA LEU A 84 -11.99 7.34 14.14
C LEU A 84 -13.47 6.94 14.12
N ASN A 85 -14.23 7.51 13.18
CA ASN A 85 -15.57 7.06 12.85
C ASN A 85 -15.47 5.90 11.86
N ALA A 86 -15.70 4.69 12.34
CA ALA A 86 -15.58 3.50 11.51
C ALA A 86 -16.87 3.19 10.75
N ASN A 87 -16.77 2.28 9.78
CA ASN A 87 -17.91 1.87 8.95
C ASN A 87 -19.02 1.14 9.70
N ASP A 88 -18.72 0.59 10.88
CA ASP A 88 -19.72 -0.03 11.76
C ASP A 88 -20.56 0.97 12.57
N GLY A 89 -20.32 2.26 12.37
CA GLY A 89 -21.00 3.35 13.09
C GLY A 89 -20.45 3.64 14.49
N LYS A 90 -19.40 2.93 14.92
CA LYS A 90 -18.74 3.14 16.20
C LYS A 90 -17.57 4.10 16.09
N ILE A 91 -17.25 4.75 17.20
CA ILE A 91 -16.08 5.61 17.34
C ILE A 91 -14.99 4.82 18.07
N TYR A 92 -13.79 4.77 17.44
CA TYR A 92 -12.61 4.11 17.99
C TYR A 92 -11.56 5.14 18.32
N ARG A 93 -10.87 4.95 19.44
CA ARG A 93 -9.69 5.73 19.81
C ARG A 93 -8.45 4.93 19.49
N LEU A 94 -7.51 5.53 18.81
CA LEU A 94 -6.25 4.92 18.46
C LEU A 94 -5.11 5.94 18.53
N ASN A 95 -3.89 5.44 18.64
CA ASN A 95 -2.71 6.29 18.56
C ASN A 95 -2.63 6.94 17.16
N ARG A 96 -1.95 8.07 17.07
CA ARG A 96 -1.68 8.69 15.77
C ARG A 96 -0.88 7.72 14.91
N LEU A 97 -1.38 7.45 13.72
CA LEU A 97 -0.65 6.63 12.75
C LEU A 97 0.49 7.44 12.15
N SER A 98 1.64 6.81 12.03
CA SER A 98 2.83 7.41 11.45
C SER A 98 3.11 6.80 10.09
N LEU A 99 3.33 7.64 9.08
CA LEU A 99 3.75 7.19 7.76
C LEU A 99 5.15 6.57 7.76
N GLU A 100 5.96 6.90 8.76
CA GLU A 100 7.33 6.42 8.91
C GLU A 100 7.42 5.15 9.76
N ASN A 101 6.64 5.06 10.83
CA ASN A 101 6.83 4.06 11.89
C ASN A 101 5.83 2.92 11.86
N ASN A 102 4.64 3.10 11.28
CA ASN A 102 3.68 2.01 11.14
C ASN A 102 3.98 1.19 9.91
N ASP A 103 4.26 -0.09 10.10
CA ASP A 103 4.34 -1.04 9.00
C ASP A 103 2.97 -1.24 8.36
N VAL A 104 2.95 -1.47 7.06
CA VAL A 104 1.72 -1.61 6.30
C VAL A 104 1.73 -2.85 5.41
N LEU A 105 0.54 -3.33 5.10
CA LEU A 105 0.30 -4.25 3.98
C LEU A 105 -0.47 -3.49 2.91
N LEU A 106 -0.08 -3.67 1.66
CA LEU A 106 -0.67 -2.97 0.52
C LEU A 106 -1.27 -3.94 -0.47
N ARG A 107 -2.34 -3.51 -1.12
CA ARG A 107 -2.88 -4.13 -2.32
C ARG A 107 -3.69 -3.14 -3.15
N CYS A 108 -3.57 -3.28 -4.46
CA CYS A 108 -4.48 -2.68 -5.43
C CYS A 108 -4.82 -3.72 -6.49
N ASN A 109 -6.04 -3.73 -6.98
CA ASN A 109 -6.45 -4.64 -8.05
C ASN A 109 -6.15 -4.09 -9.45
N CYS A 110 -5.41 -2.99 -9.56
CA CYS A 110 -5.02 -2.46 -10.85
C CYS A 110 -3.89 -3.27 -11.50
N PRO A 111 -3.80 -3.29 -12.85
CA PRO A 111 -2.74 -4.00 -13.56
C PRO A 111 -1.34 -3.51 -13.22
N ASP A 112 -1.18 -2.21 -12.96
CA ASP A 112 0.10 -1.61 -12.59
C ASP A 112 0.69 -2.23 -11.32
N PHE A 113 -0.12 -2.32 -10.26
CA PHE A 113 0.29 -2.97 -9.01
C PHE A 113 0.54 -4.47 -9.22
N PHE A 114 -0.33 -5.14 -9.95
CA PHE A 114 -0.25 -6.57 -10.20
C PHE A 114 1.06 -6.97 -10.92
N TRP A 115 1.49 -6.21 -11.93
CA TRP A 115 2.66 -6.55 -12.73
C TRP A 115 3.97 -6.06 -12.12
N ARG A 116 3.97 -4.93 -11.42
CA ARG A 116 5.19 -4.30 -10.90
C ARG A 116 5.52 -4.67 -9.47
N PHE A 117 4.53 -4.63 -8.57
CA PHE A 117 4.79 -4.61 -7.14
C PHE A 117 4.29 -5.82 -6.38
N ASN A 118 3.26 -6.53 -6.86
CA ASN A 118 2.63 -7.62 -6.11
C ASN A 118 3.64 -8.66 -5.60
N TYR A 119 4.50 -9.17 -6.47
CA TYR A 119 5.49 -10.16 -6.07
C TYR A 119 6.54 -9.60 -5.11
N TYR A 120 7.08 -8.42 -5.40
CA TYR A 120 8.14 -7.81 -4.59
C TYR A 120 7.63 -7.30 -3.25
N ASP A 121 6.40 -6.82 -3.18
CA ASP A 121 5.76 -6.50 -1.90
C ASP A 121 5.52 -7.75 -1.05
N HIS A 122 5.24 -8.90 -1.68
CA HIS A 122 5.17 -10.17 -0.96
C HIS A 122 6.54 -10.55 -0.36
N VAL A 123 7.61 -10.41 -1.10
CA VAL A 123 8.97 -10.68 -0.61
C VAL A 123 9.36 -9.74 0.53
N ASP A 124 8.95 -8.47 0.45
CA ASP A 124 9.14 -7.47 1.51
C ASP A 124 8.19 -7.63 2.71
N LYS A 125 7.21 -8.55 2.63
CA LYS A 125 6.14 -8.71 3.62
C LYS A 125 5.20 -7.52 3.74
N SER A 126 5.10 -6.70 2.72
CA SER A 126 4.18 -5.55 2.64
C SER A 126 2.96 -5.81 1.75
N LEU A 127 2.78 -7.02 1.24
CA LEU A 127 1.62 -7.38 0.45
C LEU A 127 0.46 -7.86 1.33
N TYR A 128 -0.71 -7.26 1.15
CA TYR A 128 -1.96 -7.77 1.70
C TYR A 128 -2.53 -8.87 0.80
N ASN A 129 -2.87 -10.03 1.39
CA ASN A 129 -3.49 -11.16 0.71
C ASN A 129 -2.53 -11.91 -0.23
N ARG A 130 -3.06 -12.65 -1.23
CA ARG A 130 -2.32 -13.62 -2.03
C ARG A 130 -1.32 -12.97 -2.98
N LYS A 131 -0.12 -13.56 -3.04
CA LYS A 131 0.89 -13.23 -4.04
C LYS A 131 0.54 -13.81 -5.41
N ARG A 132 1.04 -13.17 -6.46
CA ARG A 132 1.14 -13.76 -7.80
C ARG A 132 2.52 -14.37 -8.03
N LYS A 133 2.67 -15.13 -9.11
CA LYS A 133 4.00 -15.58 -9.57
C LYS A 133 4.86 -14.38 -9.97
N LYS A 134 6.19 -14.52 -9.81
CA LYS A 134 7.13 -13.57 -10.38
C LYS A 134 6.91 -13.44 -11.89
N TYR A 135 6.82 -12.20 -12.36
CA TYR A 135 6.70 -11.95 -13.80
C TYR A 135 8.03 -12.19 -14.50
N GLU A 136 8.00 -13.00 -15.55
CA GLU A 136 9.11 -13.22 -16.44
C GLU A 136 8.76 -12.65 -17.81
N SER A 137 9.54 -11.67 -18.28
CA SER A 137 9.29 -11.08 -19.59
C SER A 137 9.83 -11.96 -20.69
N ASN A 138 9.01 -12.23 -21.71
CA ASN A 138 9.44 -12.93 -22.92
C ASN A 138 10.18 -11.96 -23.85
N GLY A 139 11.46 -11.67 -23.58
CA GLY A 139 12.33 -10.87 -24.44
C GLY A 139 12.17 -9.35 -24.37
N GLY A 140 11.29 -8.81 -23.52
CA GLY A 140 11.14 -7.37 -23.24
C GLY A 140 11.74 -6.96 -21.91
N LEU A 141 11.75 -5.66 -21.63
CA LEU A 141 12.13 -5.16 -20.30
C LEU A 141 11.09 -5.59 -19.26
N PRO A 142 11.52 -6.09 -18.09
CA PRO A 142 10.60 -6.42 -17.01
C PRO A 142 9.85 -5.18 -16.51
N ALA A 143 8.61 -5.37 -16.01
CA ALA A 143 7.78 -4.28 -15.52
C ALA A 143 8.41 -3.56 -14.31
N ASN A 144 9.22 -4.27 -13.55
CA ASN A 144 10.00 -3.73 -12.43
C ASN A 144 11.46 -4.20 -12.54
N PRO A 145 12.30 -3.54 -13.35
CA PRO A 145 13.63 -3.99 -13.65
C PRO A 145 14.59 -3.98 -12.46
N LEU A 146 14.34 -3.16 -11.45
CA LEU A 146 15.16 -3.10 -10.24
C LEU A 146 14.69 -4.05 -9.15
N GLU A 147 13.63 -4.81 -9.38
CA GLU A 147 13.08 -5.80 -8.44
C GLU A 147 12.76 -5.23 -7.03
N MET A 148 12.25 -3.99 -7.00
CA MET A 148 11.97 -3.28 -5.75
C MET A 148 10.48 -3.38 -5.37
N HIS A 149 10.23 -3.49 -4.06
CA HIS A 149 8.89 -3.30 -3.51
C HIS A 149 8.42 -1.85 -3.67
N GLY A 150 7.13 -1.61 -3.61
CA GLY A 150 6.62 -0.26 -3.78
C GLY A 150 5.10 -0.13 -3.83
N MET A 151 4.67 1.06 -4.19
CA MET A 151 3.27 1.46 -4.26
C MET A 151 2.86 1.72 -5.70
N GLY A 152 1.74 1.14 -6.12
CA GLY A 152 1.11 1.50 -7.39
C GLY A 152 0.48 2.90 -7.34
N LYS A 153 0.21 3.47 -8.51
CA LYS A 153 -0.29 4.85 -8.65
C LYS A 153 -1.59 5.16 -7.86
N HIS A 154 -2.42 4.17 -7.59
CA HIS A 154 -3.66 4.35 -6.82
C HIS A 154 -3.45 4.31 -5.29
N LEU A 155 -2.24 3.99 -4.83
CA LEU A 155 -1.84 3.93 -3.43
C LEU A 155 -0.97 5.14 -3.01
N ILE A 156 -0.46 5.89 -3.96
CA ILE A 156 0.29 7.14 -3.74
C ILE A 156 -0.67 8.36 -3.52
#